data_86145bc2c03b15b0801816c41d5ce52f
#
_entry.id   86145bc2c03b15b0801816c41d5ce52f
#
_cell.length_a   1.000
_cell.length_b   1.000
_cell.length_c   1.000
_cell.angle_alpha   90.00
_cell.angle_beta   90.00
_cell.angle_gamma   90.00
#
_symmetry.space_group_name_H-M   'P 1'
#
loop_
_entity.id
_entity.type
_entity.pdbx_description
1 polymer ?
#
loop_
_entity_poly.entity_id
_entity_poly.type
_entity_poly.pdbx_seq_one_letter_code
_entity_poly.pdbx_strand_id
1 'polypeptide(L)'
;MMVKELEEVVVRFSGDSGDGMQLAGNIFSNVSATVGNDICTFPDYPADIRAPQGSLTGVSGFQVHIGAGQVYTPGDRCHVLVAMNPSALKTQIKFCKPQGLIITDSDSFEARDLEKAQFKTDNPFEELGIKQEVLEVPISSMCKESLKDSELD
;
A
#
# COMPACT_ATOMS: atom_id res chain seq x y z
N MET A 1 -9.43 -19.21 9.17
CA MET A 1 -8.74 -18.47 8.09
C MET A 1 -8.30 -19.49 7.04
N MET A 2 -8.82 -19.40 5.81
CA MET A 2 -8.39 -20.30 4.72
C MET A 2 -7.07 -19.76 4.16
N VAL A 3 -6.01 -20.55 4.22
CA VAL A 3 -4.75 -20.25 3.53
C VAL A 3 -4.95 -20.53 2.04
N LYS A 4 -4.67 -19.54 1.19
CA LYS A 4 -4.69 -19.68 -0.25
C LYS A 4 -3.25 -19.72 -0.76
N GLU A 5 -2.91 -20.80 -1.41
CA GLU A 5 -1.62 -20.94 -2.08
C GLU A 5 -1.69 -20.29 -3.47
N LEU A 6 -0.72 -19.43 -3.80
CA LEU A 6 -0.63 -18.73 -5.09
C LEU A 6 0.74 -18.99 -5.70
N GLU A 7 0.78 -19.25 -7.01
CA GLU A 7 2.02 -19.40 -7.75
C GLU A 7 2.74 -18.05 -7.94
N GLU A 8 1.97 -16.98 -8.01
CA GLU A 8 2.46 -15.62 -8.12
C GLU A 8 1.56 -14.62 -7.37
N VAL A 9 2.14 -13.55 -6.87
CA VAL A 9 1.42 -12.47 -6.22
C VAL A 9 2.03 -11.12 -6.55
N VAL A 10 1.17 -10.12 -6.77
CA VAL A 10 1.57 -8.72 -6.94
C VAL A 10 1.09 -7.95 -5.72
N VAL A 11 2.01 -7.29 -5.02
CA VAL A 11 1.74 -6.43 -3.87
C VAL A 11 2.11 -5.01 -4.24
N ARG A 12 1.22 -4.06 -3.96
CA ARG A 12 1.46 -2.63 -4.17
C ARG A 12 1.38 -1.90 -2.84
N PHE A 13 2.48 -1.26 -2.46
CA PHE A 13 2.57 -0.35 -1.32
C PHE A 13 2.30 1.06 -1.80
N SER A 14 1.50 1.84 -1.09
CA SER A 14 1.20 3.23 -1.45
C SER A 14 0.93 4.11 -0.24
N GLY A 15 1.49 5.31 -0.28
CA GLY A 15 1.40 6.31 0.77
C GLY A 15 1.97 7.65 0.30
N ASP A 16 2.11 8.59 1.20
CA ASP A 16 2.75 9.86 0.90
C ASP A 16 4.26 9.69 0.71
N SER A 17 4.91 10.68 0.13
CA SER A 17 6.35 10.66 -0.18
C SER A 17 7.26 10.49 1.06
N GLY A 18 6.72 10.61 2.28
CA GLY A 18 7.45 10.42 3.55
C GLY A 18 7.13 9.12 4.29
N ASP A 19 6.14 8.35 3.83
CA ASP A 19 5.63 7.16 4.56
C ASP A 19 6.53 5.93 4.44
N GLY A 20 7.68 6.02 3.78
CA GLY A 20 8.64 4.93 3.68
C GLY A 20 8.24 3.81 2.73
N MET A 21 7.33 4.05 1.78
CA MET A 21 6.83 3.02 0.86
C MET A 21 7.92 2.37 0.02
N GLN A 22 8.91 3.14 -0.41
CA GLN A 22 10.07 2.63 -1.14
C GLN A 22 10.93 1.70 -0.27
N LEU A 23 11.10 2.06 1.00
CA LEU A 23 11.85 1.26 1.97
C LEU A 23 11.10 -0.05 2.29
N ALA A 24 9.80 0.04 2.58
CA ALA A 24 8.95 -1.13 2.85
C ALA A 24 8.95 -2.10 1.67
N GLY A 25 8.79 -1.59 0.45
CA GLY A 25 8.83 -2.39 -0.78
C GLY A 25 10.18 -3.06 -1.00
N ASN A 26 11.29 -2.35 -0.77
CA ASN A 26 12.64 -2.92 -0.87
C ASN A 26 12.89 -4.02 0.16
N ILE A 27 12.50 -3.80 1.43
CA ILE A 27 12.64 -4.82 2.49
C ILE A 27 11.82 -6.07 2.12
N PHE A 28 10.57 -5.88 1.71
CA PHE A 28 9.69 -6.96 1.28
C PHE A 28 10.26 -7.75 0.10
N SER A 29 10.82 -7.05 -0.90
CA SER A 29 11.48 -7.66 -2.05
C SER A 29 12.69 -8.49 -1.64
N ASN A 30 13.56 -7.95 -0.78
CA ASN A 30 14.76 -8.63 -0.30
C ASN A 30 14.43 -9.91 0.49
N VAL A 31 13.42 -9.84 1.38
CA VAL A 31 12.96 -11.01 2.12
C VAL A 31 12.41 -12.07 1.17
N SER A 32 11.59 -11.66 0.20
CA SER A 32 11.00 -12.57 -0.78
C SER A 32 12.07 -13.26 -1.65
N ALA A 33 13.11 -12.53 -2.06
CA ALA A 33 14.24 -13.10 -2.79
C ALA A 33 15.04 -14.09 -1.94
N THR A 34 15.24 -13.79 -0.65
CA THR A 34 16.00 -14.64 0.28
C THR A 34 15.36 -16.01 0.46
N VAL A 35 14.03 -16.10 0.39
CA VAL A 35 13.30 -17.38 0.45
C VAL A 35 13.18 -18.08 -0.90
N GLY A 36 13.84 -17.57 -1.93
CA GLY A 36 14.01 -18.25 -3.23
C GLY A 36 12.95 -17.90 -4.27
N ASN A 37 12.13 -16.87 -4.05
CA ASN A 37 11.20 -16.40 -5.07
C ASN A 37 11.92 -15.53 -6.11
N ASP A 38 11.42 -15.55 -7.34
CA ASP A 38 11.76 -14.56 -8.37
C ASP A 38 10.93 -13.30 -8.18
N ILE A 39 11.51 -12.14 -8.42
CA ILE A 39 10.88 -10.83 -8.19
C ILE A 39 11.13 -9.84 -9.32
N CYS A 40 10.09 -9.06 -9.62
CA CYS A 40 10.17 -7.88 -10.45
C CYS A 40 9.52 -6.69 -9.72
N THR A 41 10.22 -5.57 -9.64
CA THR A 41 9.77 -4.38 -8.89
C THR A 41 9.54 -3.18 -9.78
N PHE A 42 8.62 -2.32 -9.37
CA PHE A 42 8.35 -1.03 -10.01
C PHE A 42 8.15 0.05 -8.95
N PRO A 43 9.15 0.92 -8.73
CA PRO A 43 8.99 2.13 -7.94
C PRO A 43 8.16 3.16 -8.72
N ASP A 44 7.13 3.70 -8.09
CA ASP A 44 6.23 4.70 -8.65
C ASP A 44 6.31 5.98 -7.82
N TYR A 45 6.98 6.99 -8.36
CA TYR A 45 7.17 8.28 -7.70
C TYR A 45 6.12 9.27 -8.18
N PRO A 46 5.55 10.12 -7.28
CA PRO A 46 4.65 11.16 -7.70
C PRO A 46 5.35 12.17 -8.61
N ALA A 47 4.66 12.64 -9.63
CA ALA A 47 5.16 13.69 -10.52
C ALA A 47 5.41 15.01 -9.75
N ASP A 48 4.56 15.31 -8.78
CA ASP A 48 4.65 16.47 -7.91
C ASP A 48 4.76 16.04 -6.43
N ILE A 49 5.89 16.33 -5.80
CA ILE A 49 6.12 16.07 -4.36
C ILE A 49 5.26 17.01 -3.50
N ARG A 50 4.98 18.23 -4.01
CA ARG A 50 4.10 19.21 -3.38
C ARG A 50 2.93 19.50 -4.30
N ALA A 51 1.81 18.87 -3.99
CA ALA A 51 0.57 19.12 -4.72
C ALA A 51 0.10 20.58 -4.49
N PRO A 52 -0.40 21.25 -5.54
CA PRO A 52 -1.03 22.56 -5.38
C PRO A 52 -2.18 22.51 -4.38
N GLN A 53 -2.43 23.62 -3.70
CA GLN A 53 -3.54 23.73 -2.75
C GLN A 53 -4.88 23.35 -3.42
N GLY A 54 -5.62 22.43 -2.82
CA GLY A 54 -6.89 21.93 -3.36
C GLY A 54 -6.78 20.75 -4.32
N SER A 55 -5.56 20.23 -4.59
CA SER A 55 -5.34 18.96 -5.29
C SER A 55 -5.00 17.83 -4.30
N LEU A 56 -5.15 16.58 -4.75
CA LEU A 56 -4.71 15.43 -3.96
C LEU A 56 -3.18 15.46 -3.82
N THR A 57 -2.70 15.08 -2.63
CA THR A 57 -1.26 14.92 -2.38
C THR A 57 -0.63 13.90 -3.33
N GLY A 58 0.62 14.13 -3.71
CA GLY A 58 1.36 13.19 -4.54
C GLY A 58 1.59 11.86 -3.80
N VAL A 59 1.00 10.79 -4.34
CA VAL A 59 1.10 9.44 -3.77
C VAL A 59 2.31 8.73 -4.35
N SER A 60 3.19 8.26 -3.48
CA SER A 60 4.30 7.34 -3.82
C SER A 60 3.81 5.90 -3.79
N GLY A 61 4.32 5.08 -4.71
CA GLY A 61 4.00 3.66 -4.77
C GLY A 61 5.24 2.80 -4.98
N PHE A 62 5.16 1.55 -4.56
CA PHE A 62 6.15 0.53 -4.86
C PHE A 62 5.42 -0.79 -5.12
N GLN A 63 5.58 -1.33 -6.32
CA GLN A 63 4.94 -2.58 -6.69
C GLN A 63 5.97 -3.69 -6.76
N VAL A 64 5.63 -4.84 -6.19
CA VAL A 64 6.45 -6.05 -6.18
C VAL A 64 5.64 -7.19 -6.75
N HIS A 65 6.14 -7.80 -7.82
CA HIS A 65 5.62 -9.04 -8.37
C HIS A 65 6.53 -10.17 -7.92
N ILE A 66 5.97 -11.15 -7.24
CA ILE A 66 6.67 -12.30 -6.67
C ILE A 66 6.12 -13.55 -7.35
N GLY A 67 7.00 -14.44 -7.77
CA GLY A 67 6.63 -15.73 -8.35
C GLY A 67 7.50 -16.88 -7.84
N ALA A 68 6.90 -18.07 -7.74
CA ALA A 68 7.63 -19.30 -7.52
C ALA A 68 8.46 -19.70 -8.76
N GLY A 69 8.03 -19.26 -9.93
CA GLY A 69 8.73 -19.36 -11.21
C GLY A 69 9.22 -17.99 -11.70
N GLN A 70 9.73 -17.93 -12.92
CA GLN A 70 10.32 -16.74 -13.50
C GLN A 70 9.29 -15.63 -13.73
N VAL A 71 9.60 -14.42 -13.25
CA VAL A 71 8.76 -13.22 -13.36
C VAL A 71 9.43 -12.20 -14.27
N TYR A 72 8.72 -11.76 -15.30
CA TYR A 72 9.28 -10.87 -16.33
C TYR A 72 8.80 -9.42 -16.26
N THR A 73 7.71 -9.18 -15.53
CA THR A 73 7.08 -7.85 -15.44
C THR A 73 6.63 -7.56 -14.00
N PRO A 74 6.52 -6.28 -13.62
CA PRO A 74 5.99 -5.91 -12.30
C PRO A 74 4.49 -6.19 -12.13
N GLY A 75 3.79 -6.64 -13.17
CA GLY A 75 2.35 -6.89 -13.18
C GLY A 75 1.50 -5.63 -13.36
N ASP A 76 0.31 -5.77 -13.93
CA ASP A 76 -0.61 -4.64 -14.18
C ASP A 76 -1.44 -4.29 -12.96
N ARG A 77 -2.07 -5.30 -12.34
CA ARG A 77 -2.94 -5.15 -11.17
C ARG A 77 -2.43 -5.96 -9.99
N CYS A 78 -2.49 -5.35 -8.81
CA CYS A 78 -2.08 -6.01 -7.59
C CYS A 78 -3.17 -6.93 -7.02
N HIS A 79 -2.72 -8.00 -6.37
CA HIS A 79 -3.53 -8.88 -5.54
C HIS A 79 -3.73 -8.30 -4.15
N VAL A 80 -2.72 -7.54 -3.68
CA VAL A 80 -2.74 -6.87 -2.38
C VAL A 80 -2.37 -5.40 -2.59
N LEU A 81 -3.22 -4.49 -2.12
CA LEU A 81 -2.97 -3.06 -2.05
C LEU A 81 -2.77 -2.68 -0.58
N VAL A 82 -1.60 -2.16 -0.25
CA VAL A 82 -1.33 -1.53 1.05
C VAL A 82 -1.47 -0.02 0.85
N ALA A 83 -2.47 0.59 1.48
CA ALA A 83 -2.76 2.02 1.40
C ALA A 83 -2.60 2.67 2.78
N MET A 84 -1.54 3.44 2.95
CA MET A 84 -1.18 4.05 4.23
C MET A 84 -2.08 5.22 4.63
N ASN A 85 -2.81 5.80 3.68
CA ASN A 85 -3.71 6.92 3.93
C ASN A 85 -4.87 6.96 2.91
N PRO A 86 -5.92 7.77 3.15
CA PRO A 86 -7.07 7.88 2.24
C PRO A 86 -6.73 8.35 0.83
N SER A 87 -5.74 9.22 0.65
CA SER A 87 -5.29 9.68 -0.68
C SER A 87 -4.68 8.54 -1.48
N ALA A 88 -3.87 7.70 -0.83
CA ALA A 88 -3.30 6.50 -1.42
C ALA A 88 -4.39 5.51 -1.83
N LEU A 89 -5.37 5.25 -0.95
CA LEU A 89 -6.51 4.40 -1.27
C LEU A 89 -7.26 4.91 -2.50
N LYS A 90 -7.64 6.19 -2.50
CA LYS A 90 -8.44 6.82 -3.57
C LYS A 90 -7.76 6.78 -4.93
N THR A 91 -6.46 7.02 -4.97
CA THR A 91 -5.70 7.08 -6.23
C THR A 91 -5.29 5.70 -6.74
N GLN A 92 -5.04 4.73 -5.85
CA GLN A 92 -4.44 3.45 -6.18
C GLN A 92 -5.42 2.28 -6.26
N ILE A 93 -6.65 2.42 -5.77
CA ILE A 93 -7.66 1.35 -5.80
C ILE A 93 -7.91 0.80 -7.22
N LYS A 94 -7.79 1.62 -8.23
CA LYS A 94 -7.93 1.25 -9.65
C LYS A 94 -6.94 0.16 -10.09
N PHE A 95 -5.82 0.03 -9.40
CA PHE A 95 -4.80 -0.99 -9.67
C PHE A 95 -5.02 -2.29 -8.88
N CYS A 96 -5.97 -2.32 -7.93
CA CYS A 96 -6.30 -3.53 -7.19
C CYS A 96 -7.25 -4.42 -7.99
N LYS A 97 -6.99 -5.73 -7.96
CA LYS A 97 -7.90 -6.72 -8.58
C LYS A 97 -9.25 -6.74 -7.87
N PRO A 98 -10.36 -7.10 -8.57
CA PRO A 98 -11.68 -7.17 -7.94
C PRO A 98 -11.78 -8.15 -6.74
N GLN A 99 -10.96 -9.20 -6.74
CA GLN A 99 -10.86 -10.19 -5.65
C GLN A 99 -9.59 -9.97 -4.82
N GLY A 100 -8.99 -8.79 -4.90
CA GLY A 100 -7.80 -8.43 -4.15
C GLY A 100 -8.10 -8.15 -2.68
N LEU A 101 -7.03 -8.05 -1.89
CA LEU A 101 -7.06 -7.62 -0.50
C LEU A 101 -6.56 -6.18 -0.42
N ILE A 102 -7.23 -5.37 0.38
CA ILE A 102 -6.78 -4.02 0.71
C ILE A 102 -6.36 -4.02 2.18
N ILE A 103 -5.15 -3.55 2.45
CA ILE A 103 -4.65 -3.33 3.82
C ILE A 103 -4.53 -1.82 4.01
N THR A 104 -5.13 -1.30 5.06
CA THR A 104 -5.07 0.13 5.39
C THR A 104 -4.47 0.36 6.77
N ASP A 105 -3.78 1.49 6.93
CA ASP A 105 -3.32 1.95 8.24
C ASP A 105 -4.46 2.66 8.97
N SER A 106 -5.11 1.97 9.92
CA SER A 106 -6.25 2.52 10.66
C SER A 106 -5.92 3.82 11.44
N ASP A 107 -4.64 4.05 11.75
CA ASP A 107 -4.20 5.28 12.44
C ASP A 107 -4.23 6.53 11.56
N SER A 108 -4.38 6.36 10.24
CA SER A 108 -4.28 7.43 9.24
C SER A 108 -5.59 7.67 8.48
N PHE A 109 -6.73 7.17 9.00
CA PHE A 109 -8.05 7.32 8.37
C PHE A 109 -9.03 8.14 9.25
N GLU A 110 -8.51 9.13 9.96
CA GLU A 110 -9.33 10.06 10.73
C GLU A 110 -10.06 11.06 9.82
N ALA A 111 -11.10 11.73 10.35
CA ALA A 111 -11.93 12.69 9.62
C ALA A 111 -11.10 13.76 8.88
N ARG A 112 -10.02 14.25 9.52
CA ARG A 112 -9.10 15.22 8.92
C ARG A 112 -8.37 14.67 7.70
N ASP A 113 -8.01 13.39 7.69
CA ASP A 113 -7.28 12.76 6.60
C ASP A 113 -8.22 12.44 5.44
N LEU A 114 -9.46 12.06 5.73
CA LEU A 114 -10.53 11.92 4.74
C LEU A 114 -10.84 13.26 4.04
N GLU A 115 -10.92 14.35 4.81
CA GLU A 115 -11.13 15.70 4.25
C GLU A 115 -9.97 16.11 3.31
N LYS A 116 -8.72 15.89 3.72
CA LYS A 116 -7.54 16.15 2.87
C LYS A 116 -7.58 15.35 1.58
N ALA A 117 -8.03 14.11 1.64
CA ALA A 117 -8.21 13.24 0.48
C ALA A 117 -9.48 13.54 -0.31
N GLN A 118 -10.24 14.61 0.07
CA GLN A 118 -11.45 15.05 -0.61
C GLN A 118 -12.53 13.96 -0.65
N PHE A 119 -12.69 13.20 0.45
CA PHE A 119 -13.87 12.37 0.66
C PHE A 119 -15.04 13.21 1.16
N LYS A 120 -16.24 12.83 0.76
CA LYS A 120 -17.48 13.52 1.12
C LYS A 120 -18.19 12.86 2.29
N THR A 121 -17.83 11.62 2.58
CA THR A 121 -18.42 10.81 3.65
C THR A 121 -17.34 10.30 4.60
N ASP A 122 -17.74 9.89 5.80
CA ASP A 122 -16.84 9.30 6.79
C ASP A 122 -16.49 7.83 6.46
N ASN A 123 -17.12 7.25 5.44
CA ASN A 123 -16.84 5.89 4.99
C ASN A 123 -16.21 5.90 3.58
N PRO A 124 -14.88 5.95 3.48
CA PRO A 124 -14.18 6.01 2.21
C PRO A 124 -14.37 4.74 1.36
N PHE A 125 -14.58 3.61 2.00
CA PHE A 125 -14.75 2.32 1.30
C PHE A 125 -16.09 2.27 0.57
N GLU A 126 -17.13 2.76 1.19
CA GLU A 126 -18.47 2.86 0.57
C GLU A 126 -18.49 3.90 -0.55
N GLU A 127 -17.89 5.09 -0.32
CA GLU A 127 -17.82 6.16 -1.34
C GLU A 127 -17.08 5.69 -2.60
N LEU A 128 -16.04 4.87 -2.46
CA LEU A 128 -15.29 4.30 -3.58
C LEU A 128 -15.95 3.04 -4.18
N GLY A 129 -17.03 2.56 -3.58
CA GLY A 129 -17.71 1.33 -4.02
C GLY A 129 -16.81 0.09 -3.92
N ILE A 130 -15.96 0.02 -2.90
CA ILE A 130 -15.00 -1.06 -2.68
C ILE A 130 -15.77 -2.34 -2.37
N LYS A 131 -15.46 -3.40 -3.11
CA LYS A 131 -16.00 -4.75 -2.93
C LYS A 131 -14.96 -5.75 -2.47
N GLN A 132 -13.70 -5.34 -2.48
CA GLN A 132 -12.56 -6.12 -2.00
C GLN A 132 -12.64 -6.31 -0.48
N GLU A 133 -12.01 -7.35 0.01
CA GLU A 133 -11.78 -7.51 1.44
C GLU A 133 -10.85 -6.39 1.93
N VAL A 134 -11.23 -5.74 3.03
CA VAL A 134 -10.44 -4.68 3.67
C VAL A 134 -9.97 -5.14 5.03
N LEU A 135 -8.67 -5.06 5.26
CA LEU A 135 -8.03 -5.32 6.56
C LEU A 135 -7.47 -4.00 7.09
N GLU A 136 -8.07 -3.52 8.16
CA GLU A 136 -7.61 -2.33 8.87
C GLU A 136 -6.59 -2.72 9.95
N VAL A 137 -5.39 -2.17 9.88
CA VAL A 137 -4.26 -2.49 10.78
C VAL A 137 -3.67 -1.20 11.31
N PRO A 138 -3.41 -1.04 12.62
CA PRO A 138 -2.80 0.16 13.19
C PRO A 138 -1.28 0.16 12.93
N ILE A 139 -0.87 0.28 11.65
CA ILE A 139 0.52 0.11 11.20
C ILE A 139 1.43 1.15 11.86
N SER A 140 1.02 2.41 11.87
CA SER A 140 1.80 3.51 12.45
C SER A 140 2.01 3.35 13.96
N SER A 141 0.99 2.91 14.69
CA SER A 141 1.10 2.61 16.13
C SER A 141 2.01 1.41 16.38
N MET A 142 1.90 0.35 15.59
CA MET A 142 2.76 -0.83 15.70
C MET A 142 4.23 -0.49 15.45
N CYS A 143 4.52 0.33 14.44
CA CYS A 143 5.87 0.82 14.17
C CYS A 143 6.43 1.63 15.35
N LYS A 144 5.64 2.56 15.90
CA LYS A 144 6.05 3.37 17.05
C LYS A 144 6.30 2.53 18.30
N GLU A 145 5.50 1.50 18.53
CA GLU A 145 5.66 0.58 19.65
C GLU A 145 6.94 -0.24 19.50
N SER A 146 7.21 -0.78 18.31
CA SER A 146 8.43 -1.54 18.02
C SER A 146 9.72 -0.71 18.21
N LEU A 147 9.65 0.60 18.00
CA LEU A 147 10.79 1.50 18.17
C LEU A 147 11.06 1.87 19.63
N LYS A 148 10.05 1.80 20.51
CA LYS A 148 10.25 2.09 21.96
C LYS A 148 11.16 1.08 22.65
N ASP A 149 11.19 -0.15 22.16
CA ASP A 149 12.02 -1.23 22.69
C ASP A 149 13.41 -1.30 22.02
N SER A 150 13.63 -0.52 20.96
CA SER A 150 14.93 -0.40 20.31
C SER A 150 15.69 0.76 20.94
N GLU A 151 16.91 0.50 21.45
CA GLU A 151 17.87 1.51 21.94
C GLU A 151 18.43 2.39 20.80
N LEU A 152 17.61 2.71 19.82
CA LEU A 152 17.94 3.61 18.73
C LEU A 152 17.50 5.02 19.13
N ASP A 153 18.45 5.80 19.64
CA ASP A 153 18.38 7.25 19.79
C ASP A 153 18.40 7.95 18.42
#